data_e0bf7a8a602a17f4a360a69ee201a3e3
#
_entry.id   e0bf7a8a602a17f4a360a69ee201a3e3
#
_cell.length_a   1.000
_cell.length_b   1.000
_cell.length_c   1.000
_cell.angle_alpha   90.00
_cell.angle_beta   90.00
_cell.angle_gamma   90.00
#
_symmetry.space_group_name_H-M   'P 1'
#
loop_
_entity.id
_entity.type
_entity.pdbx_description
1 polymer ?
#
loop_
_entity_poly.entity_id
_entity_poly.type
_entity_poly.pdbx_seq_one_letter_code
_entity_poly.pdbx_strand_id
1 'polypeptide(L)'
;MMNVKSMLAKPFAAIIHKQIKKGMLNAVQDQQAIFKDLINMAKQTKFGKDHFFNNIHTHQDFANAVPIRDYEQIKNYIELIKEGKQNILWKGTPIYLAKTSGTTSGAKYIPITKDSISNHINTARNALLCYMSETGNTAFASGKMIFLSGSPVLERIGNIPTGRLSGIVNHHVPKYLRTNQLPTYETNCIEDWEEKLEKIVAETITKNMTLISGIPPWMQMYFDKLTEKSGKKIAELFPNFSVMVQGGVNFEPYKAKLFESIGKKIDSIELFPASEGFFAFQNSQQEEGLLLNTNSGIFYEFIPASEIFNENPTRLALQDVKVGENYALIINSNAGLWGYNIGDTVKFVSTNPYKIVVSGRIKHFISAFGEHVIGEEVEYALLQAAQEENIKIVEFTVAPNVAQGKGKSFHEWFIEFENTPTNMNSFIEKVDVNLRKKNVYYDDLIKGNILQQLHINCIRKNGFIDYMKSIGKLGGQNKVPRLSNDRKLANELMNFL
;
A
#
# COMPACT_ATOMS: atom_id res chain seq x y z
N MET A 1 16.66 -5.86 32.01
CA MET A 1 16.39 -7.33 32.06
C MET A 1 15.77 -7.76 30.73
N MET A 2 16.41 -8.70 30.01
CA MET A 2 15.79 -9.30 28.81
C MET A 2 14.55 -10.09 29.24
N ASN A 3 13.40 -9.76 28.67
CA ASN A 3 12.13 -10.44 28.97
C ASN A 3 12.20 -11.87 28.37
N VAL A 4 11.65 -12.88 29.07
CA VAL A 4 11.56 -14.27 28.62
C VAL A 4 10.97 -14.37 27.20
N LYS A 5 9.99 -13.52 26.86
CA LYS A 5 9.40 -13.46 25.50
C LYS A 5 10.43 -13.09 24.43
N SER A 6 11.31 -12.13 24.70
CA SER A 6 12.39 -11.69 23.82
C SER A 6 13.45 -12.79 23.62
N MET A 7 13.72 -13.58 24.64
CA MET A 7 14.69 -14.69 24.59
C MET A 7 14.16 -15.88 23.77
N LEU A 8 12.85 -16.18 23.89
CA LEU A 8 12.20 -17.24 23.10
C LEU A 8 11.95 -16.82 21.64
N ALA A 9 11.83 -15.54 21.34
CA ALA A 9 11.59 -15.06 19.98
C ALA A 9 12.80 -15.24 19.05
N LYS A 10 14.03 -15.13 19.57
CA LYS A 10 15.26 -15.24 18.76
C LYS A 10 15.42 -16.57 17.99
N PRO A 11 15.34 -17.74 18.63
CA PRO A 11 15.48 -19.01 17.89
C PRO A 11 14.34 -19.20 16.88
N PHE A 12 13.11 -18.79 17.21
CA PHE A 12 11.99 -18.83 16.29
C PHE A 12 12.20 -17.89 15.09
N ALA A 13 12.68 -16.67 15.32
CA ALA A 13 13.03 -15.73 14.25
C ALA A 13 14.11 -16.29 13.32
N ALA A 14 15.12 -16.94 13.87
CA ALA A 14 16.19 -17.58 13.08
C ALA A 14 15.66 -18.72 12.18
N ILE A 15 14.75 -19.56 12.69
CA ILE A 15 14.10 -20.62 11.91
C ILE A 15 13.28 -20.03 10.75
N ILE A 16 12.44 -19.05 11.02
CA ILE A 16 11.61 -18.40 9.99
C ILE A 16 12.48 -17.67 8.96
N HIS A 17 13.53 -16.98 9.40
CA HIS A 17 14.47 -16.31 8.49
C HIS A 17 15.18 -17.31 7.57
N LYS A 18 15.56 -18.48 8.10
CA LYS A 18 16.14 -19.56 7.27
C LYS A 18 15.13 -20.07 6.22
N GLN A 19 13.85 -20.18 6.58
CA GLN A 19 12.79 -20.56 5.63
C GLN A 19 12.60 -19.49 4.55
N ILE A 20 12.58 -18.20 4.94
CA ILE A 20 12.52 -17.09 4.00
C ILE A 20 13.69 -17.11 3.03
N LYS A 21 14.93 -17.27 3.53
CA LYS A 21 16.14 -17.41 2.69
C LYS A 21 16.05 -18.58 1.69
N LYS A 22 15.49 -19.70 2.11
CA LYS A 22 15.26 -20.83 1.20
C LYS A 22 14.25 -20.45 0.11
N GLY A 23 13.14 -19.77 0.46
CA GLY A 23 12.16 -19.27 -0.50
C GLY A 23 12.77 -18.27 -1.51
N MET A 24 13.71 -17.42 -1.07
CA MET A 24 14.42 -16.50 -1.98
C MET A 24 15.13 -17.24 -3.11
N LEU A 25 15.76 -18.40 -2.82
CA LEU A 25 16.48 -19.19 -3.80
C LEU A 25 15.57 -19.97 -4.75
N ASN A 26 14.34 -20.28 -4.32
CA ASN A 26 13.41 -21.14 -5.04
C ASN A 26 12.24 -20.34 -5.66
N ALA A 27 12.32 -19.02 -5.72
CA ALA A 27 11.20 -18.15 -6.06
C ALA A 27 10.48 -18.54 -7.37
N VAL A 28 11.21 -18.84 -8.42
CA VAL A 28 10.63 -19.26 -9.72
C VAL A 28 9.97 -20.62 -9.62
N GLN A 29 10.61 -21.59 -8.97
CA GLN A 29 10.06 -22.93 -8.77
C GLN A 29 8.80 -22.88 -7.90
N ASP A 30 8.82 -22.07 -6.84
CA ASP A 30 7.65 -21.85 -5.97
C ASP A 30 6.47 -21.25 -6.77
N GLN A 31 6.74 -20.28 -7.64
CA GLN A 31 5.71 -19.69 -8.50
C GLN A 31 5.13 -20.68 -9.50
N GLN A 32 5.97 -21.54 -10.11
CA GLN A 32 5.50 -22.61 -11.00
C GLN A 32 4.66 -23.66 -10.27
N ALA A 33 5.03 -24.02 -9.06
CA ALA A 33 4.25 -24.95 -8.23
C ALA A 33 2.91 -24.35 -7.85
N ILE A 34 2.90 -23.08 -7.38
CA ILE A 34 1.68 -22.35 -7.02
C ILE A 34 0.75 -22.25 -8.23
N PHE A 35 1.24 -21.90 -9.41
CA PHE A 35 0.43 -21.84 -10.63
C PHE A 35 -0.33 -23.15 -10.88
N LYS A 36 0.39 -24.27 -10.87
CA LYS A 36 -0.21 -25.61 -11.06
C LYS A 36 -1.25 -25.94 -9.98
N ASP A 37 -0.94 -25.65 -8.73
CA ASP A 37 -1.84 -25.89 -7.61
C ASP A 37 -3.11 -25.05 -7.69
N LEU A 38 -3.00 -23.78 -8.03
CA LEU A 38 -4.13 -22.86 -8.20
C LEU A 38 -5.09 -23.37 -9.27
N ILE A 39 -4.58 -23.73 -10.47
CA ILE A 39 -5.37 -24.26 -11.59
C ILE A 39 -6.07 -25.56 -11.15
N ASN A 40 -5.32 -26.51 -10.55
CA ASN A 40 -5.87 -27.79 -10.13
C ASN A 40 -6.99 -27.65 -9.08
N MET A 41 -6.82 -26.76 -8.14
CA MET A 41 -7.79 -26.54 -7.06
C MET A 41 -9.06 -25.82 -7.52
N ALA A 42 -8.94 -24.96 -8.56
CA ALA A 42 -10.05 -24.14 -9.03
C ALA A 42 -10.80 -24.71 -10.23
N LYS A 43 -10.31 -25.76 -10.89
CA LYS A 43 -10.92 -26.30 -12.13
C LYS A 43 -12.39 -26.71 -12.02
N GLN A 44 -12.87 -27.03 -10.81
CA GLN A 44 -14.27 -27.38 -10.57
C GLN A 44 -15.13 -26.17 -10.12
N THR A 45 -14.54 -25.01 -9.89
CA THR A 45 -15.29 -23.79 -9.58
C THR A 45 -16.06 -23.29 -10.79
N LYS A 46 -17.03 -22.40 -10.57
CA LYS A 46 -17.73 -21.74 -11.67
C LYS A 46 -16.74 -21.02 -12.61
N PHE A 47 -15.83 -20.21 -12.01
CA PHE A 47 -14.82 -19.49 -12.78
C PHE A 47 -13.92 -20.43 -13.57
N GLY A 48 -13.43 -21.51 -12.95
CA GLY A 48 -12.58 -22.49 -13.63
C GLY A 48 -13.28 -23.19 -14.81
N LYS A 49 -14.58 -23.45 -14.70
CA LYS A 49 -15.40 -24.02 -15.80
C LYS A 49 -15.63 -23.00 -16.90
N ASP A 50 -15.97 -21.75 -16.56
CA ASP A 50 -16.22 -20.67 -17.49
C ASP A 50 -14.96 -20.33 -18.32
N HIS A 51 -13.75 -20.64 -17.78
CA HIS A 51 -12.45 -20.36 -18.40
C HIS A 51 -11.66 -21.63 -18.76
N PHE A 52 -12.32 -22.78 -18.85
CA PHE A 52 -11.76 -24.04 -19.35
C PHE A 52 -10.47 -24.50 -18.61
N PHE A 53 -10.41 -24.37 -17.28
CA PHE A 53 -9.22 -24.70 -16.49
C PHE A 53 -8.74 -26.15 -16.65
N ASN A 54 -9.61 -27.07 -17.08
CA ASN A 54 -9.19 -28.43 -17.42
C ASN A 54 -8.22 -28.52 -18.61
N ASN A 55 -8.20 -27.50 -19.47
CA ASN A 55 -7.37 -27.44 -20.68
C ASN A 55 -6.13 -26.56 -20.50
N ILE A 56 -5.92 -25.99 -19.29
CA ILE A 56 -4.77 -25.13 -18.99
C ILE A 56 -3.62 -25.98 -18.46
N HIS A 57 -2.52 -26.04 -19.21
CA HIS A 57 -1.31 -26.77 -18.87
C HIS A 57 -0.09 -25.85 -18.71
N THR A 58 -0.10 -24.70 -19.39
CA THR A 58 0.98 -23.72 -19.42
C THR A 58 0.48 -22.33 -19.00
N HIS A 59 1.42 -21.45 -18.66
CA HIS A 59 1.09 -20.04 -18.43
C HIS A 59 0.50 -19.38 -19.68
N GLN A 60 0.95 -19.76 -20.88
CA GLN A 60 0.40 -19.22 -22.11
C GLN A 60 -1.06 -19.66 -22.34
N ASP A 61 -1.42 -20.92 -22.04
CA ASP A 61 -2.81 -21.38 -22.11
C ASP A 61 -3.68 -20.57 -21.15
N PHE A 62 -3.17 -20.30 -19.95
CA PHE A 62 -3.86 -19.48 -18.95
C PHE A 62 -4.03 -18.03 -19.43
N ALA A 63 -3.00 -17.41 -19.95
CA ALA A 63 -3.05 -16.05 -20.47
C ALA A 63 -4.08 -15.90 -21.61
N ASN A 64 -4.21 -16.93 -22.47
CA ASN A 64 -5.19 -16.95 -23.55
C ASN A 64 -6.64 -17.17 -23.05
N ALA A 65 -6.83 -17.97 -21.98
CA ALA A 65 -8.14 -18.33 -21.47
C ALA A 65 -8.71 -17.33 -20.44
N VAL A 66 -7.84 -16.64 -19.71
CA VAL A 66 -8.21 -15.77 -18.59
C VAL A 66 -7.81 -14.33 -18.90
N PRO A 67 -8.74 -13.45 -19.30
CA PRO A 67 -8.44 -12.05 -19.53
C PRO A 67 -8.07 -11.33 -18.24
N ILE A 68 -7.27 -10.26 -18.37
CA ILE A 68 -6.97 -9.35 -17.27
C ILE A 68 -8.24 -8.61 -16.88
N ARG A 69 -8.49 -8.49 -15.59
CA ARG A 69 -9.70 -7.89 -15.03
C ARG A 69 -9.43 -6.98 -13.86
N ASP A 70 -10.21 -5.94 -13.75
CA ASP A 70 -10.36 -5.17 -12.51
C ASP A 70 -11.56 -5.69 -11.69
N TYR A 71 -11.87 -5.00 -10.59
CA TYR A 71 -12.99 -5.39 -9.71
C TYR A 71 -14.35 -5.36 -10.40
N GLU A 72 -14.61 -4.35 -11.25
CA GLU A 72 -15.90 -4.23 -11.92
C GLU A 72 -16.17 -5.43 -12.85
N GLN A 73 -15.12 -5.95 -13.46
CA GLN A 73 -15.21 -7.08 -14.38
C GLN A 73 -15.36 -8.44 -13.68
N ILE A 74 -14.98 -8.56 -12.41
CA ILE A 74 -15.23 -9.78 -11.60
C ILE A 74 -16.45 -9.66 -10.69
N LYS A 75 -17.07 -8.50 -10.61
CA LYS A 75 -18.16 -8.17 -9.69
C LYS A 75 -19.32 -9.18 -9.75
N ASN A 76 -19.69 -9.65 -10.93
CA ASN A 76 -20.77 -10.63 -11.08
C ASN A 76 -20.49 -11.93 -10.31
N TYR A 77 -19.24 -12.40 -10.27
CA TYR A 77 -18.87 -13.57 -9.45
C TYR A 77 -18.94 -13.25 -7.96
N ILE A 78 -18.57 -12.03 -7.57
CA ILE A 78 -18.67 -11.58 -6.18
C ILE A 78 -20.13 -11.51 -5.72
N GLU A 79 -21.05 -11.03 -6.57
CA GLU A 79 -22.48 -11.01 -6.24
C GLU A 79 -23.04 -12.44 -6.04
N LEU A 80 -22.65 -13.42 -6.85
CA LEU A 80 -23.01 -14.83 -6.63
C LEU A 80 -22.52 -15.36 -5.27
N ILE A 81 -21.33 -14.95 -4.83
CA ILE A 81 -20.80 -15.29 -3.51
C ILE A 81 -21.64 -14.65 -2.40
N LYS A 82 -22.03 -13.38 -2.56
CA LYS A 82 -22.90 -12.67 -1.60
C LYS A 82 -24.29 -13.31 -1.48
N GLU A 83 -24.81 -13.87 -2.57
CA GLU A 83 -26.05 -14.66 -2.61
C GLU A 83 -25.90 -16.02 -1.90
N GLY A 84 -24.72 -16.38 -1.40
CA GLY A 84 -24.45 -17.64 -0.70
C GLY A 84 -24.07 -18.81 -1.60
N LYS A 85 -23.83 -18.58 -2.91
CA LYS A 85 -23.39 -19.64 -3.83
C LYS A 85 -21.95 -20.04 -3.53
N GLN A 86 -21.69 -21.35 -3.57
CA GLN A 86 -20.37 -21.92 -3.28
C GLN A 86 -19.60 -22.26 -4.56
N ASN A 87 -18.29 -22.46 -4.42
CA ASN A 87 -17.40 -22.85 -5.52
C ASN A 87 -17.47 -21.89 -6.73
N ILE A 88 -17.54 -20.59 -6.46
CA ILE A 88 -17.63 -19.57 -7.50
C ILE A 88 -16.24 -19.23 -8.03
N LEU A 89 -15.46 -18.47 -7.28
CA LEU A 89 -14.09 -18.06 -7.64
C LEU A 89 -13.03 -19.03 -7.08
N TRP A 90 -13.32 -19.64 -5.94
CA TRP A 90 -12.50 -20.64 -5.26
C TRP A 90 -13.39 -21.72 -4.66
N LYS A 91 -12.79 -22.84 -4.25
CA LYS A 91 -13.52 -23.94 -3.60
C LYS A 91 -14.18 -23.51 -2.30
N GLY A 92 -15.39 -23.93 -2.07
CA GLY A 92 -16.20 -23.63 -0.90
C GLY A 92 -16.74 -22.20 -0.90
N THR A 93 -16.91 -21.66 0.31
CA THR A 93 -17.34 -20.28 0.58
C THR A 93 -16.20 -19.52 1.22
N PRO A 94 -15.94 -18.24 0.86
CA PRO A 94 -14.99 -17.40 1.58
C PRO A 94 -15.35 -17.29 3.07
N ILE A 95 -14.33 -17.26 3.91
CA ILE A 95 -14.53 -17.08 5.36
C ILE A 95 -14.76 -15.63 5.75
N TYR A 96 -14.34 -14.69 4.89
CA TYR A 96 -14.59 -13.26 5.01
C TYR A 96 -14.74 -12.62 3.63
N LEU A 97 -15.38 -11.43 3.62
CA LEU A 97 -15.28 -10.46 2.55
C LEU A 97 -14.57 -9.21 3.08
N ALA A 98 -13.39 -8.90 2.55
CA ALA A 98 -12.69 -7.68 2.91
C ALA A 98 -13.31 -6.49 2.16
N LYS A 99 -13.95 -5.59 2.93
CA LYS A 99 -14.52 -4.33 2.42
C LYS A 99 -13.41 -3.30 2.27
N THR A 100 -13.19 -2.81 1.07
CA THR A 100 -12.19 -1.76 0.80
C THR A 100 -12.85 -0.57 0.12
N SER A 101 -12.20 0.61 0.21
CA SER A 101 -12.66 1.81 -0.48
C SER A 101 -12.79 1.54 -1.97
N GLY A 102 -13.98 1.82 -2.49
CA GLY A 102 -14.33 1.50 -3.87
C GLY A 102 -13.81 2.52 -4.85
N THR A 103 -13.97 2.15 -6.11
CA THR A 103 -13.94 3.00 -7.28
C THR A 103 -15.32 3.63 -7.52
N THR A 104 -15.62 4.01 -8.72
CA THR A 104 -16.87 4.63 -9.20
C THR A 104 -18.18 3.95 -8.77
N SER A 105 -18.14 2.64 -8.43
CA SER A 105 -19.32 1.83 -8.09
C SER A 105 -19.53 1.56 -6.59
N GLY A 106 -18.81 2.21 -5.69
CA GLY A 106 -18.96 2.02 -4.25
C GLY A 106 -17.89 1.12 -3.63
N ALA A 107 -18.22 0.41 -2.54
CA ALA A 107 -17.27 -0.46 -1.84
C ALA A 107 -16.98 -1.74 -2.63
N LYS A 108 -15.70 -2.13 -2.67
CA LYS A 108 -15.29 -3.45 -3.17
C LYS A 108 -15.33 -4.49 -2.05
N TYR A 109 -15.61 -5.72 -2.41
CA TYR A 109 -15.65 -6.86 -1.51
C TYR A 109 -14.71 -7.95 -2.03
N ILE A 110 -13.56 -8.06 -1.41
CA ILE A 110 -12.52 -9.02 -1.81
C ILE A 110 -12.68 -10.30 -1.00
N PRO A 111 -12.81 -11.47 -1.63
CA PRO A 111 -12.92 -12.73 -0.91
C PRO A 111 -11.64 -13.05 -0.13
N ILE A 112 -11.80 -13.51 1.10
CA ILE A 112 -10.73 -14.13 1.88
C ILE A 112 -11.17 -15.56 2.19
N THR A 113 -10.43 -16.50 1.66
CA THR A 113 -10.71 -17.94 1.84
C THR A 113 -9.92 -18.50 3.03
N LYS A 114 -10.26 -19.74 3.43
CA LYS A 114 -9.49 -20.47 4.42
C LYS A 114 -8.01 -20.68 3.96
N ASP A 115 -7.80 -20.79 2.65
CA ASP A 115 -6.46 -21.00 2.09
C ASP A 115 -5.67 -19.71 1.98
N SER A 116 -6.33 -18.54 1.74
CA SER A 116 -5.67 -17.24 1.55
C SER A 116 -5.38 -16.48 2.85
N ILE A 117 -6.14 -16.70 3.93
CA ILE A 117 -5.97 -15.92 5.17
C ILE A 117 -4.55 -16.03 5.74
N SER A 118 -3.89 -17.17 5.56
CA SER A 118 -2.52 -17.39 6.01
C SER A 118 -1.50 -16.47 5.36
N ASN A 119 -1.73 -16.04 4.10
CA ASN A 119 -0.87 -15.07 3.42
C ASN A 119 -0.80 -13.76 4.22
N HIS A 120 -1.93 -13.19 4.61
CA HIS A 120 -2.00 -11.93 5.36
C HIS A 120 -1.32 -12.03 6.74
N ILE A 121 -1.61 -13.10 7.48
CA ILE A 121 -1.16 -13.24 8.87
C ILE A 121 0.32 -13.62 8.93
N ASN A 122 0.73 -14.61 8.12
CA ASN A 122 2.08 -15.12 8.18
C ASN A 122 3.08 -14.12 7.59
N THR A 123 2.73 -13.36 6.56
CA THR A 123 3.65 -12.39 5.96
C THR A 123 3.93 -11.23 6.91
N ALA A 124 2.90 -10.69 7.60
CA ALA A 124 3.08 -9.66 8.61
C ALA A 124 3.98 -10.14 9.77
N ARG A 125 3.74 -11.37 10.26
CA ARG A 125 4.60 -12.01 11.27
C ARG A 125 6.04 -12.21 10.75
N ASN A 126 6.18 -12.71 9.54
CA ASN A 126 7.48 -13.02 8.93
C ASN A 126 8.33 -11.77 8.75
N ALA A 127 7.72 -10.61 8.40
CA ALA A 127 8.41 -9.33 8.32
C ALA A 127 9.08 -8.96 9.67
N LEU A 128 8.33 -9.05 10.78
CA LEU A 128 8.85 -8.77 12.12
C LEU A 128 9.94 -9.77 12.54
N LEU A 129 9.73 -11.07 12.26
CA LEU A 129 10.71 -12.10 12.62
C LEU A 129 11.99 -12.01 11.77
N CYS A 130 11.86 -11.63 10.49
CA CYS A 130 12.99 -11.36 9.62
C CYS A 130 13.82 -10.19 10.15
N TYR A 131 13.17 -9.06 10.50
CA TYR A 131 13.79 -7.91 11.14
C TYR A 131 14.52 -8.29 12.43
N MET A 132 13.87 -9.07 13.33
CA MET A 132 14.51 -9.55 14.56
C MET A 132 15.77 -10.38 14.29
N SER A 133 15.73 -11.23 13.29
CA SER A 133 16.85 -12.11 12.93
C SER A 133 18.00 -11.34 12.28
N GLU A 134 17.69 -10.35 11.45
CA GLU A 134 18.68 -9.53 10.75
C GLU A 134 19.39 -8.56 11.69
N THR A 135 18.62 -7.83 12.50
CA THR A 135 19.14 -6.74 13.33
C THR A 135 19.55 -7.19 14.73
N GLY A 136 19.07 -8.35 15.19
CA GLY A 136 19.17 -8.79 16.58
C GLY A 136 18.26 -8.03 17.56
N ASN A 137 17.52 -7.01 17.09
CA ASN A 137 16.62 -6.19 17.92
C ASN A 137 15.35 -6.96 18.25
N THR A 138 15.22 -7.39 19.49
CA THR A 138 14.01 -8.03 20.04
C THR A 138 13.38 -7.20 21.17
N ALA A 139 13.97 -6.05 21.50
CA ALA A 139 13.54 -5.22 22.63
C ALA A 139 12.11 -4.71 22.46
N PHE A 140 11.69 -4.45 21.23
CA PHE A 140 10.33 -3.97 20.94
C PHE A 140 9.23 -4.96 21.38
N ALA A 141 9.53 -6.27 21.47
CA ALA A 141 8.56 -7.29 21.89
C ALA A 141 8.26 -7.24 23.41
N SER A 142 9.01 -6.49 24.19
CA SER A 142 8.86 -6.40 25.64
C SER A 142 7.93 -5.30 26.13
N GLY A 143 7.57 -4.36 25.26
CA GLY A 143 6.68 -3.23 25.59
C GLY A 143 5.32 -3.32 24.90
N LYS A 144 4.64 -2.19 24.81
CA LYS A 144 3.35 -2.06 24.12
C LYS A 144 3.55 -1.78 22.65
N MET A 145 2.76 -2.47 21.85
CA MET A 145 2.71 -2.32 20.38
C MET A 145 1.41 -1.64 20.01
N ILE A 146 1.50 -0.51 19.33
CA ILE A 146 0.35 0.29 18.91
C ILE A 146 0.03 -0.01 17.46
N PHE A 147 -1.21 -0.39 17.17
CA PHE A 147 -1.71 -0.67 15.82
C PHE A 147 -2.79 0.35 15.47
N LEU A 148 -2.44 1.34 14.66
CA LEU A 148 -3.40 2.29 14.12
C LEU A 148 -4.12 1.63 12.95
N SER A 149 -5.33 1.14 13.19
CA SER A 149 -6.11 0.35 12.23
C SER A 149 -7.56 0.79 12.15
N GLY A 150 -8.26 0.34 11.11
CA GLY A 150 -9.71 0.47 11.03
C GLY A 150 -10.43 -0.34 12.10
N SER A 151 -11.74 -0.09 12.26
CA SER A 151 -12.59 -0.80 13.22
C SER A 151 -12.56 -2.33 12.99
N PRO A 152 -12.42 -3.15 14.05
CA PRO A 152 -12.47 -4.60 13.97
C PRO A 152 -13.91 -5.15 13.92
N VAL A 153 -14.92 -4.30 13.96
CA VAL A 153 -16.32 -4.70 13.86
C VAL A 153 -16.58 -5.31 12.50
N LEU A 154 -17.21 -6.48 12.49
CA LEU A 154 -17.61 -7.20 11.28
C LEU A 154 -19.12 -7.13 11.10
N GLU A 155 -19.54 -6.65 9.95
CA GLU A 155 -20.91 -6.80 9.43
C GLU A 155 -21.09 -8.21 8.84
N ARG A 156 -22.28 -8.49 8.34
CA ARG A 156 -22.53 -9.72 7.57
C ARG A 156 -23.20 -9.41 6.24
N ILE A 157 -22.72 -10.08 5.20
CA ILE A 157 -23.42 -10.17 3.91
C ILE A 157 -23.83 -11.63 3.75
N GLY A 158 -25.13 -11.89 3.84
CA GLY A 158 -25.63 -13.25 4.03
C GLY A 158 -24.99 -13.90 5.27
N ASN A 159 -24.31 -15.02 5.07
CA ASN A 159 -23.62 -15.73 6.15
C ASN A 159 -22.12 -15.38 6.27
N ILE A 160 -21.59 -14.49 5.42
CA ILE A 160 -20.17 -14.20 5.37
C ILE A 160 -19.85 -12.97 6.20
N PRO A 161 -18.99 -13.08 7.25
CA PRO A 161 -18.48 -11.93 7.98
C PRO A 161 -17.73 -10.99 7.05
N THR A 162 -17.99 -9.69 7.15
CA THR A 162 -17.52 -8.65 6.23
C THR A 162 -17.00 -7.48 7.00
N GLY A 163 -15.82 -6.97 6.63
CA GLY A 163 -15.22 -5.81 7.28
C GLY A 163 -13.92 -5.38 6.62
N ARG A 164 -13.25 -4.39 7.18
CA ARG A 164 -11.92 -3.98 6.69
C ARG A 164 -10.88 -5.07 6.95
N LEU A 165 -9.90 -5.24 6.05
CA LEU A 165 -8.84 -6.24 6.21
C LEU A 165 -8.14 -6.13 7.57
N SER A 166 -7.78 -4.92 8.01
CA SER A 166 -7.12 -4.72 9.31
C SER A 166 -7.97 -5.19 10.50
N GLY A 167 -9.29 -5.01 10.40
CA GLY A 167 -10.26 -5.54 11.37
C GLY A 167 -10.31 -7.06 11.34
N ILE A 168 -10.39 -7.67 10.16
CA ILE A 168 -10.37 -9.13 9.98
C ILE A 168 -9.09 -9.73 10.58
N VAL A 169 -7.93 -9.18 10.25
CA VAL A 169 -6.63 -9.64 10.78
C VAL A 169 -6.56 -9.54 12.30
N ASN A 170 -7.18 -8.52 12.90
CA ASN A 170 -7.23 -8.35 14.36
C ASN A 170 -7.86 -9.58 15.06
N HIS A 171 -8.87 -10.18 14.46
CA HIS A 171 -9.49 -11.41 15.01
C HIS A 171 -8.56 -12.62 15.02
N HIS A 172 -7.51 -12.62 14.22
CA HIS A 172 -6.51 -13.69 14.10
C HIS A 172 -5.24 -13.47 14.93
N VAL A 173 -5.11 -12.32 15.61
CA VAL A 173 -3.97 -12.08 16.51
C VAL A 173 -4.00 -13.07 17.67
N PRO A 174 -2.92 -13.83 17.92
CA PRO A 174 -2.86 -14.78 19.03
C PRO A 174 -3.08 -14.11 20.40
N LYS A 175 -3.81 -14.78 21.29
CA LYS A 175 -4.16 -14.23 22.62
C LYS A 175 -2.96 -13.71 23.41
N TYR A 176 -1.82 -14.39 23.35
CA TYR A 176 -0.60 -13.98 24.07
C TYR A 176 0.05 -12.70 23.53
N LEU A 177 -0.25 -12.29 22.29
CA LEU A 177 0.19 -11.01 21.74
C LEU A 177 -0.79 -9.88 22.06
N ARG A 178 -2.08 -10.17 22.21
CA ARG A 178 -3.12 -9.16 22.51
C ARG A 178 -2.86 -8.41 23.82
N THR A 179 -2.21 -9.03 24.80
CA THR A 179 -1.88 -8.38 26.08
C THR A 179 -0.93 -7.19 25.93
N ASN A 180 -0.15 -7.17 24.87
CA ASN A 180 0.79 -6.09 24.56
C ASN A 180 0.28 -5.16 23.45
N GLN A 181 -0.88 -5.46 22.86
CA GLN A 181 -1.46 -4.67 21.76
C GLN A 181 -2.29 -3.50 22.33
N LEU A 182 -2.17 -2.34 21.69
CA LEU A 182 -3.00 -1.16 21.90
C LEU A 182 -3.43 -0.62 20.52
N PRO A 183 -4.50 0.15 20.39
CA PRO A 183 -5.48 0.42 21.46
C PRO A 183 -6.25 -0.82 21.90
N THR A 184 -7.06 -0.68 22.96
CA THR A 184 -8.01 -1.73 23.36
C THR A 184 -9.00 -2.04 22.24
N TYR A 185 -9.70 -3.18 22.35
CA TYR A 185 -10.72 -3.56 21.36
C TYR A 185 -11.84 -2.52 21.30
N GLU A 186 -12.29 -2.05 22.46
CA GLU A 186 -13.36 -1.05 22.61
C GLU A 186 -12.99 0.26 21.91
N THR A 187 -11.80 0.78 22.17
CA THR A 187 -11.29 2.00 21.49
C THR A 187 -11.14 1.75 19.98
N ASN A 188 -10.71 0.56 19.59
CA ASN A 188 -10.54 0.24 18.18
C ASN A 188 -11.88 0.15 17.42
N CYS A 189 -12.99 -0.12 18.12
CA CYS A 189 -14.34 -0.14 17.54
C CYS A 189 -14.93 1.25 17.25
N ILE A 190 -14.35 2.32 17.78
CA ILE A 190 -14.82 3.69 17.53
C ILE A 190 -14.69 3.99 16.03
N GLU A 191 -15.79 4.42 15.41
CA GLU A 191 -15.84 4.71 13.97
C GLU A 191 -15.31 6.12 13.65
N ASP A 192 -15.67 7.13 14.49
CA ASP A 192 -15.15 8.48 14.33
C ASP A 192 -13.65 8.52 14.61
N TRP A 193 -12.88 9.00 13.62
CA TRP A 193 -11.43 8.97 13.71
C TRP A 193 -10.87 9.96 14.74
N GLU A 194 -11.46 11.13 14.89
CA GLU A 194 -10.99 12.13 15.83
C GLU A 194 -11.22 11.65 17.27
N GLU A 195 -12.42 11.14 17.58
CA GLU A 195 -12.73 10.54 18.87
C GLU A 195 -11.82 9.34 19.16
N LYS A 196 -11.65 8.46 18.18
CA LYS A 196 -10.78 7.29 18.28
C LYS A 196 -9.35 7.70 18.61
N LEU A 197 -8.81 8.70 17.90
CA LEU A 197 -7.46 9.20 18.12
C LEU A 197 -7.27 9.75 19.51
N GLU A 198 -8.23 10.53 20.05
CA GLU A 198 -8.22 11.04 21.42
C GLU A 198 -8.18 9.90 22.46
N LYS A 199 -8.97 8.84 22.23
CA LYS A 199 -8.97 7.66 23.12
C LYS A 199 -7.66 6.89 23.01
N ILE A 200 -7.10 6.69 21.82
CA ILE A 200 -5.80 6.06 21.64
C ILE A 200 -4.72 6.83 22.40
N VAL A 201 -4.68 8.15 22.28
CA VAL A 201 -3.72 8.98 23.02
C VAL A 201 -3.90 8.82 24.51
N ALA A 202 -5.14 8.88 25.03
CA ALA A 202 -5.43 8.69 26.45
C ALA A 202 -4.96 7.32 26.99
N GLU A 203 -5.16 6.25 26.21
CA GLU A 203 -4.73 4.90 26.58
C GLU A 203 -3.21 4.72 26.58
N THR A 204 -2.50 5.44 25.72
CA THR A 204 -1.10 5.12 25.38
C THR A 204 -0.08 6.07 25.98
N ILE A 205 -0.45 7.33 26.29
CA ILE A 205 0.48 8.39 26.71
C ILE A 205 1.33 8.03 27.92
N THR A 206 0.84 7.18 28.83
CA THR A 206 1.56 6.71 30.03
C THR A 206 2.17 5.32 29.87
N LYS A 207 2.08 4.73 28.69
CA LYS A 207 2.54 3.35 28.48
C LYS A 207 3.96 3.31 27.90
N ASN A 208 4.63 2.19 28.09
CA ASN A 208 5.92 1.93 27.47
C ASN A 208 5.69 1.46 26.03
N MET A 209 5.48 2.39 25.09
CA MET A 209 5.38 2.08 23.66
C MET A 209 6.76 1.70 23.11
N THR A 210 6.83 0.61 22.38
CA THR A 210 8.09 0.10 21.78
C THR A 210 8.00 -0.08 20.28
N LEU A 211 6.79 -0.28 19.74
CA LEU A 211 6.50 -0.40 18.32
C LEU A 211 5.20 0.31 17.97
N ILE A 212 5.16 0.96 16.82
CA ILE A 212 3.93 1.45 16.20
C ILE A 212 3.77 0.84 14.81
N SER A 213 2.52 0.50 14.44
CA SER A 213 2.16 0.07 13.09
C SER A 213 0.96 0.87 12.59
N GLY A 214 1.03 1.32 11.35
CA GLY A 214 -0.05 2.07 10.71
C GLY A 214 0.40 2.68 9.39
N ILE A 215 -0.48 3.43 8.76
CA ILE A 215 -0.08 4.25 7.61
C ILE A 215 0.61 5.54 8.10
N PRO A 216 1.62 6.05 7.41
CA PRO A 216 2.38 7.23 7.80
C PRO A 216 1.54 8.46 8.20
N PRO A 217 0.50 8.88 7.44
CA PRO A 217 -0.34 10.01 7.86
C PRO A 217 -1.02 9.81 9.21
N TRP A 218 -1.48 8.59 9.53
CA TRP A 218 -2.12 8.33 10.83
C TRP A 218 -1.13 8.33 11.98
N MET A 219 0.09 7.84 11.73
CA MET A 219 1.16 7.94 12.71
C MET A 219 1.49 9.39 13.00
N GLN A 220 1.55 10.24 11.96
CA GLN A 220 1.81 11.67 12.14
C GLN A 220 0.72 12.34 12.97
N MET A 221 -0.57 12.11 12.65
CA MET A 221 -1.69 12.64 13.43
C MET A 221 -1.62 12.20 14.89
N TYR A 222 -1.26 10.95 15.15
CA TYR A 222 -1.08 10.43 16.51
C TYR A 222 0.10 11.10 17.23
N PHE A 223 1.23 11.29 16.56
CA PHE A 223 2.40 11.96 17.13
C PHE A 223 2.14 13.44 17.41
N ASP A 224 1.46 14.13 16.50
CA ASP A 224 1.07 15.53 16.69
C ASP A 224 0.19 15.69 17.93
N LYS A 225 -0.80 14.80 18.12
CA LYS A 225 -1.70 14.81 19.27
C LYS A 225 -1.00 14.48 20.59
N LEU A 226 -0.04 13.56 20.57
CA LEU A 226 0.80 13.25 21.74
C LEU A 226 1.68 14.44 22.13
N THR A 227 2.28 15.08 21.13
CA THR A 227 3.13 16.27 21.34
C THR A 227 2.32 17.43 21.86
N GLU A 228 1.13 17.68 21.31
CA GLU A 228 0.18 18.70 21.82
C GLU A 228 -0.14 18.50 23.30
N LYS A 229 -0.45 17.26 23.70
CA LYS A 229 -0.82 16.94 25.10
C LYS A 229 0.36 16.92 26.08
N SER A 230 1.54 16.52 25.63
CA SER A 230 2.68 16.29 26.52
C SER A 230 3.73 17.40 26.51
N GLY A 231 3.77 18.22 25.45
CA GLY A 231 4.85 19.18 25.20
C GLY A 231 6.20 18.52 24.90
N LYS A 232 6.24 17.20 24.60
CA LYS A 232 7.46 16.41 24.44
C LYS A 232 7.54 15.78 23.06
N LYS A 233 8.76 15.54 22.59
CA LYS A 233 8.99 14.66 21.42
C LYS A 233 8.67 13.21 21.77
N ILE A 234 8.35 12.41 20.76
CA ILE A 234 7.90 11.03 20.97
C ILE A 234 8.97 10.17 21.66
N ALA A 235 10.25 10.36 21.34
CA ALA A 235 11.33 9.62 21.99
C ALA A 235 11.54 9.99 23.46
N GLU A 236 11.16 11.20 23.88
CA GLU A 236 11.19 11.62 25.28
C GLU A 236 10.01 11.01 26.05
N LEU A 237 8.84 10.93 25.39
CA LEU A 237 7.64 10.32 25.96
C LEU A 237 7.78 8.80 26.03
N PHE A 238 8.35 8.18 24.99
CA PHE A 238 8.54 6.74 24.85
C PHE A 238 10.01 6.38 24.60
N PRO A 239 10.87 6.37 25.64
CA PRO A 239 12.32 6.16 25.49
C PRO A 239 12.70 4.83 24.82
N ASN A 240 11.85 3.79 25.00
CA ASN A 240 12.06 2.45 24.43
C ASN A 240 11.44 2.26 23.05
N PHE A 241 10.87 3.30 22.46
CA PHE A 241 10.34 3.24 21.10
C PHE A 241 11.48 3.05 20.09
N SER A 242 11.42 1.95 19.33
CA SER A 242 12.53 1.51 18.50
C SER A 242 12.16 1.07 17.09
N VAL A 243 10.88 0.75 16.83
CA VAL A 243 10.47 0.20 15.53
C VAL A 243 9.15 0.81 15.08
N MET A 244 9.13 1.24 13.82
CA MET A 244 7.95 1.70 13.10
C MET A 244 7.65 0.72 11.97
N VAL A 245 6.41 0.19 11.90
CA VAL A 245 5.93 -0.68 10.81
C VAL A 245 4.93 0.09 9.98
N GLN A 246 5.24 0.31 8.71
CA GLN A 246 4.46 1.18 7.85
C GLN A 246 4.19 0.53 6.50
N GLY A 247 3.20 1.04 5.78
CA GLY A 247 2.86 0.60 4.45
C GLY A 247 1.56 1.22 3.96
N GLY A 248 1.20 0.86 2.74
CA GLY A 248 -0.05 1.32 2.15
C GLY A 248 0.01 2.68 1.48
N VAL A 249 1.03 3.50 1.73
CA VAL A 249 1.44 4.70 0.98
C VAL A 249 2.96 4.69 0.88
N ASN A 250 3.52 5.42 -0.09
CA ASN A 250 4.96 5.63 -0.11
C ASN A 250 5.39 6.38 1.17
N PHE A 251 6.43 5.87 1.82
CA PHE A 251 6.93 6.39 3.09
C PHE A 251 7.74 7.68 2.95
N GLU A 252 8.50 7.81 1.87
CA GLU A 252 9.49 8.89 1.72
C GLU A 252 8.93 10.32 1.90
N PRO A 253 7.73 10.68 1.40
CA PRO A 253 7.16 12.01 1.64
C PRO A 253 6.91 12.34 3.13
N TYR A 254 6.66 11.34 3.96
CA TYR A 254 6.33 11.52 5.37
C TYR A 254 7.53 11.37 6.32
N LYS A 255 8.60 10.76 5.82
CA LYS A 255 9.73 10.29 6.60
C LYS A 255 10.39 11.39 7.42
N ALA A 256 10.68 12.53 6.79
CA ALA A 256 11.36 13.65 7.44
C ALA A 256 10.56 14.18 8.64
N LYS A 257 9.26 14.43 8.44
CA LYS A 257 8.36 14.94 9.48
C LYS A 257 8.18 13.94 10.62
N LEU A 258 7.99 12.66 10.30
CA LEU A 258 7.85 11.60 11.32
C LEU A 258 9.10 11.50 12.19
N PHE A 259 10.29 11.49 11.61
CA PHE A 259 11.54 11.44 12.38
C PHE A 259 11.80 12.70 13.21
N GLU A 260 11.38 13.87 12.73
CA GLU A 260 11.43 15.09 13.51
C GLU A 260 10.51 15.03 14.74
N SER A 261 9.27 14.57 14.56
CA SER A 261 8.31 14.37 15.65
C SER A 261 8.82 13.35 16.67
N ILE A 262 9.48 12.29 16.19
CA ILE A 262 10.08 11.28 17.06
C ILE A 262 11.27 11.86 17.83
N GLY A 263 12.11 12.67 17.21
CA GLY A 263 13.29 13.30 17.84
C GLY A 263 14.54 12.40 17.88
N LYS A 264 14.48 11.21 17.30
CA LYS A 264 15.62 10.29 17.07
C LYS A 264 15.40 9.42 15.85
N LYS A 265 16.47 8.90 15.26
CA LYS A 265 16.37 7.87 14.24
C LYS A 265 15.97 6.54 14.88
N ILE A 266 14.99 5.87 14.30
CA ILE A 266 14.55 4.50 14.64
C ILE A 266 14.46 3.67 13.38
N ASP A 267 14.39 2.35 13.53
CA ASP A 267 14.22 1.45 12.40
C ASP A 267 12.78 1.49 11.88
N SER A 268 12.62 1.31 10.57
CA SER A 268 11.32 1.16 9.94
C SER A 268 11.24 -0.14 9.16
N ILE A 269 10.06 -0.74 9.14
CA ILE A 269 9.75 -1.93 8.33
C ILE A 269 8.63 -1.56 7.38
N GLU A 270 8.92 -1.56 6.10
CA GLU A 270 7.94 -1.30 5.07
C GLU A 270 7.23 -2.58 4.64
N LEU A 271 5.92 -2.48 4.45
CA LEU A 271 5.04 -3.58 4.08
C LEU A 271 4.21 -3.19 2.85
N PHE A 272 3.93 -4.19 2.00
CA PHE A 272 3.01 -4.05 0.87
C PHE A 272 1.79 -4.96 1.01
N PRO A 273 0.88 -4.65 1.95
CA PRO A 273 -0.40 -5.34 2.11
C PRO A 273 -1.49 -4.69 1.28
N ALA A 274 -2.41 -5.51 0.76
CA ALA A 274 -3.68 -5.08 0.19
C ALA A 274 -4.80 -6.05 0.62
N SER A 275 -6.06 -5.71 0.38
CA SER A 275 -7.18 -6.63 0.65
C SER A 275 -7.10 -7.88 -0.22
N GLU A 276 -6.49 -7.77 -1.38
CA GLU A 276 -6.26 -8.81 -2.37
C GLU A 276 -5.16 -9.79 -2.00
N GLY A 277 -4.20 -9.37 -1.15
CA GLY A 277 -3.08 -10.18 -0.71
C GLY A 277 -1.98 -9.37 -0.01
N PHE A 278 -1.04 -10.05 0.60
CA PHE A 278 0.15 -9.44 1.18
C PHE A 278 1.36 -9.79 0.29
N PHE A 279 1.82 -8.83 -0.51
CA PHE A 279 2.69 -9.10 -1.66
C PHE A 279 4.18 -9.08 -1.34
N ALA A 280 4.63 -8.11 -0.52
CA ALA A 280 6.03 -7.94 -0.23
C ALA A 280 6.26 -7.26 1.13
N PHE A 281 7.47 -7.38 1.67
CA PHE A 281 7.89 -6.73 2.91
C PHE A 281 9.40 -6.42 2.90
N GLN A 282 9.80 -5.41 3.63
CA GLN A 282 11.20 -5.07 3.83
C GLN A 282 11.89 -6.16 4.64
N ASN A 283 12.85 -6.84 4.05
CA ASN A 283 13.60 -7.95 4.67
C ASN A 283 15.00 -7.55 5.16
N SER A 284 15.46 -6.34 4.81
CA SER A 284 16.76 -5.80 5.21
C SER A 284 16.65 -4.30 5.52
N GLN A 285 17.43 -3.86 6.52
CA GLN A 285 17.60 -2.43 6.83
C GLN A 285 18.70 -1.78 5.99
N GLN A 286 19.48 -2.57 5.24
CA GLN A 286 20.63 -2.12 4.46
C GLN A 286 20.38 -2.14 2.95
N GLU A 287 19.46 -2.98 2.48
CA GLU A 287 19.22 -3.20 1.07
C GLU A 287 17.89 -2.55 0.64
N GLU A 288 17.90 -1.95 -0.53
CA GLU A 288 16.71 -1.34 -1.14
C GLU A 288 15.65 -2.40 -1.52
N GLY A 289 14.41 -1.99 -1.43
CA GLY A 289 13.25 -2.74 -1.92
C GLY A 289 12.67 -3.75 -0.94
N LEU A 290 11.48 -4.19 -1.28
CA LEU A 290 10.68 -5.14 -0.53
C LEU A 290 10.85 -6.54 -1.13
N LEU A 291 11.12 -7.53 -0.31
CA LEU A 291 11.17 -8.93 -0.73
C LEU A 291 9.78 -9.38 -1.19
N LEU A 292 9.66 -9.80 -2.45
CA LEU A 292 8.43 -10.34 -3.00
C LEU A 292 8.11 -11.69 -2.35
N ASN A 293 6.86 -11.87 -1.90
CA ASN A 293 6.39 -13.07 -1.22
C ASN A 293 5.96 -14.13 -2.24
N THR A 294 6.89 -14.92 -2.73
CA THR A 294 6.72 -15.80 -3.91
C THR A 294 6.14 -17.18 -3.59
N ASN A 295 5.89 -17.51 -2.32
CA ASN A 295 5.46 -18.88 -1.92
C ASN A 295 4.24 -18.88 -0.97
N SER A 296 3.32 -17.94 -1.14
CA SER A 296 2.18 -17.75 -0.23
C SER A 296 0.79 -17.87 -0.87
N GLY A 297 0.67 -18.65 -1.94
CA GLY A 297 -0.60 -18.93 -2.60
C GLY A 297 -1.03 -17.85 -3.60
N ILE A 298 -0.09 -17.02 -4.05
CA ILE A 298 -0.29 -16.03 -5.12
C ILE A 298 0.70 -16.33 -6.26
N PHE A 299 0.18 -16.50 -7.46
CA PHE A 299 0.95 -16.51 -8.69
C PHE A 299 0.90 -15.11 -9.29
N TYR A 300 2.06 -14.55 -9.55
CA TYR A 300 2.20 -13.19 -10.06
C TYR A 300 2.40 -13.18 -11.56
N GLU A 301 1.77 -12.21 -12.22
CA GLU A 301 2.05 -11.82 -13.61
C GLU A 301 2.41 -10.34 -13.62
N PHE A 302 3.25 -9.98 -14.56
CA PHE A 302 3.78 -8.63 -14.70
C PHE A 302 3.55 -8.15 -16.13
N ILE A 303 2.91 -6.98 -16.27
CA ILE A 303 2.69 -6.34 -17.57
C ILE A 303 3.57 -5.10 -17.60
N PRO A 304 4.43 -4.93 -18.63
CA PRO A 304 5.17 -3.68 -18.79
C PRO A 304 4.22 -2.49 -18.68
N ALA A 305 4.57 -1.48 -17.87
CA ALA A 305 3.68 -0.37 -17.60
C ALA A 305 3.25 0.37 -18.89
N SER A 306 4.10 0.38 -19.90
CA SER A 306 3.82 0.93 -21.23
C SER A 306 2.74 0.16 -22.02
N GLU A 307 2.44 -1.08 -21.64
CA GLU A 307 1.52 -1.95 -22.38
C GLU A 307 0.18 -2.16 -21.68
N ILE A 308 0.01 -1.63 -20.46
CA ILE A 308 -1.18 -1.95 -19.62
C ILE A 308 -2.52 -1.57 -20.27
N PHE A 309 -2.51 -0.62 -21.19
CA PHE A 309 -3.69 -0.16 -21.93
C PHE A 309 -3.80 -0.79 -23.33
N ASN A 310 -2.87 -1.64 -23.73
CA ASN A 310 -2.97 -2.38 -24.97
C ASN A 310 -4.10 -3.41 -24.89
N GLU A 311 -4.73 -3.71 -26.01
CA GLU A 311 -5.80 -4.71 -26.07
C GLU A 311 -5.28 -6.11 -25.69
N ASN A 312 -4.05 -6.43 -26.09
CA ASN A 312 -3.37 -7.70 -25.81
C ASN A 312 -1.97 -7.41 -25.23
N PRO A 313 -1.87 -7.05 -23.94
CA PRO A 313 -0.58 -6.74 -23.33
C PRO A 313 0.24 -8.01 -23.09
N THR A 314 1.55 -7.87 -23.11
CA THR A 314 2.48 -8.96 -22.75
C THR A 314 2.32 -9.32 -21.27
N ARG A 315 2.08 -10.58 -20.97
CA ARG A 315 1.95 -11.10 -19.59
C ARG A 315 3.18 -11.92 -19.25
N LEU A 316 4.05 -11.34 -18.44
CA LEU A 316 5.32 -11.93 -18.02
C LEU A 316 5.14 -12.72 -16.73
N ALA A 317 5.82 -13.87 -16.63
CA ALA A 317 5.98 -14.57 -15.37
C ALA A 317 7.21 -14.03 -14.60
N LEU A 318 7.40 -14.47 -13.36
CA LEU A 318 8.45 -13.93 -12.47
C LEU A 318 9.88 -14.05 -13.07
N GLN A 319 10.18 -15.12 -13.80
CA GLN A 319 11.49 -15.32 -14.40
C GLN A 319 11.80 -14.36 -15.58
N ASP A 320 10.80 -13.71 -16.13
CA ASP A 320 10.91 -12.90 -17.35
C ASP A 320 11.06 -11.40 -17.07
N VAL A 321 10.96 -11.00 -15.79
CA VAL A 321 11.06 -9.59 -15.38
C VAL A 321 12.50 -9.09 -15.40
N LYS A 322 12.66 -7.78 -15.58
CA LYS A 322 13.97 -7.11 -15.60
C LYS A 322 14.09 -6.05 -14.53
N VAL A 323 15.28 -5.90 -13.98
CA VAL A 323 15.61 -4.84 -13.03
C VAL A 323 15.48 -3.48 -13.71
N GLY A 324 14.91 -2.51 -13.00
CA GLY A 324 14.73 -1.13 -13.46
C GLY A 324 13.49 -0.88 -14.28
N GLU A 325 12.79 -1.91 -14.79
CA GLU A 325 11.55 -1.76 -15.55
C GLU A 325 10.33 -1.71 -14.62
N ASN A 326 9.34 -0.90 -14.99
CA ASN A 326 8.05 -0.78 -14.32
C ASN A 326 7.02 -1.75 -14.88
N TYR A 327 6.28 -2.40 -13.99
CA TYR A 327 5.26 -3.37 -14.33
C TYR A 327 3.95 -3.10 -13.58
N ALA A 328 2.81 -3.26 -14.25
CA ALA A 328 1.54 -3.46 -13.57
C ALA A 328 1.51 -4.84 -12.91
N LEU A 329 1.11 -4.89 -11.66
CA LEU A 329 1.05 -6.13 -10.87
C LEU A 329 -0.31 -6.80 -11.05
N ILE A 330 -0.30 -7.99 -11.65
CA ILE A 330 -1.46 -8.85 -11.85
C ILE A 330 -1.33 -10.06 -10.94
N ILE A 331 -2.40 -10.45 -10.30
CA ILE A 331 -2.38 -11.57 -9.36
C ILE A 331 -3.38 -12.66 -9.71
N ASN A 332 -2.99 -13.88 -9.39
CA ASN A 332 -3.80 -15.08 -9.41
C ASN A 332 -3.64 -15.75 -8.05
N SER A 333 -4.72 -15.93 -7.29
CA SER A 333 -4.57 -16.31 -5.89
C SER A 333 -5.57 -17.36 -5.42
N ASN A 334 -5.21 -18.02 -4.33
CA ASN A 334 -6.09 -18.91 -3.59
C ASN A 334 -7.24 -18.21 -2.83
N ALA A 335 -7.36 -16.87 -3.00
CA ALA A 335 -8.58 -16.12 -2.68
C ALA A 335 -9.63 -16.20 -3.81
N GLY A 336 -9.24 -16.69 -4.99
CA GLY A 336 -10.09 -16.76 -6.17
C GLY A 336 -10.01 -15.51 -7.06
N LEU A 337 -8.95 -14.74 -6.94
CA LEU A 337 -8.66 -13.65 -7.88
C LEU A 337 -7.86 -14.21 -9.05
N TRP A 338 -8.29 -13.93 -10.28
CA TRP A 338 -7.77 -14.51 -11.51
C TRP A 338 -7.55 -13.45 -12.58
N GLY A 339 -6.33 -13.33 -13.08
CA GLY A 339 -5.93 -12.25 -13.97
C GLY A 339 -6.23 -10.88 -13.37
N TYR A 340 -6.20 -10.77 -12.03
CA TYR A 340 -6.72 -9.62 -11.34
C TYR A 340 -5.69 -8.49 -11.26
N ASN A 341 -6.02 -7.38 -11.90
CA ASN A 341 -5.24 -6.15 -11.84
C ASN A 341 -5.55 -5.42 -10.52
N ILE A 342 -4.58 -5.38 -9.61
CA ILE A 342 -4.74 -4.68 -8.32
C ILE A 342 -4.71 -3.15 -8.47
N GLY A 343 -4.24 -2.67 -9.61
CA GLY A 343 -4.11 -1.25 -9.92
C GLY A 343 -2.80 -0.61 -9.46
N ASP A 344 -1.87 -1.38 -8.89
CA ASP A 344 -0.56 -0.88 -8.48
C ASP A 344 0.52 -1.26 -9.51
N THR A 345 1.52 -0.39 -9.63
CA THR A 345 2.73 -0.66 -10.41
C THR A 345 3.90 -0.91 -9.47
N VAL A 346 4.81 -1.79 -9.92
CA VAL A 346 6.01 -2.16 -9.19
C VAL A 346 7.22 -2.12 -10.14
N LYS A 347 8.38 -1.79 -9.57
CA LYS A 347 9.66 -1.84 -10.27
C LYS A 347 10.58 -2.80 -9.55
N PHE A 348 11.21 -3.72 -10.28
CA PHE A 348 12.21 -4.61 -9.70
C PHE A 348 13.52 -3.88 -9.48
N VAL A 349 14.03 -3.94 -8.24
CA VAL A 349 15.36 -3.44 -7.87
C VAL A 349 16.39 -4.57 -7.77
N SER A 350 15.90 -5.82 -7.68
CA SER A 350 16.74 -7.04 -7.73
C SER A 350 15.90 -8.22 -8.23
N THR A 351 16.54 -9.18 -8.90
CA THR A 351 15.97 -10.47 -9.27
C THR A 351 16.63 -11.65 -8.53
N ASN A 352 17.61 -11.38 -7.66
CA ASN A 352 18.24 -12.39 -6.81
C ASN A 352 18.64 -11.79 -5.44
N PRO A 353 17.80 -11.87 -4.43
CA PRO A 353 16.39 -12.30 -4.46
C PRO A 353 15.48 -11.31 -5.20
N TYR A 354 14.26 -11.72 -5.54
CA TYR A 354 13.28 -10.83 -6.16
C TYR A 354 12.81 -9.77 -5.17
N LYS A 355 13.21 -8.52 -5.45
CA LYS A 355 12.84 -7.35 -4.68
C LYS A 355 12.19 -6.30 -5.55
N ILE A 356 11.15 -5.67 -5.01
CA ILE A 356 10.38 -4.63 -5.70
C ILE A 356 10.29 -3.36 -4.87
N VAL A 357 10.05 -2.25 -5.55
CA VAL A 357 9.51 -1.02 -4.97
C VAL A 357 8.14 -0.77 -5.59
N VAL A 358 7.21 -0.23 -4.81
CA VAL A 358 5.90 0.20 -5.33
C VAL A 358 6.10 1.55 -6.01
N SER A 359 5.94 1.58 -7.32
CA SER A 359 6.24 2.76 -8.13
C SER A 359 5.02 3.66 -8.38
N GLY A 360 3.80 3.17 -8.12
CA GLY A 360 2.61 3.99 -8.26
C GLY A 360 1.33 3.20 -8.44
N ARG A 361 0.33 3.84 -9.05
CA ARG A 361 -0.96 3.22 -9.37
C ARG A 361 -1.34 3.46 -10.83
N ILE A 362 -1.84 2.42 -11.50
CA ILE A 362 -2.26 2.47 -12.90
C ILE A 362 -3.38 3.50 -13.12
N LYS A 363 -4.32 3.63 -12.18
CA LYS A 363 -5.40 4.65 -12.24
C LYS A 363 -4.94 6.05 -11.81
N HIS A 364 -3.77 6.15 -11.23
CA HIS A 364 -3.15 7.38 -10.82
C HIS A 364 -1.94 7.65 -11.73
N PHE A 365 -2.22 7.98 -12.97
CA PHE A 365 -1.27 8.51 -13.92
C PHE A 365 -1.92 9.73 -14.58
N ILE A 366 -1.12 10.63 -15.09
CA ILE A 366 -1.57 11.70 -15.94
C ILE A 366 -1.14 11.37 -17.35
N SER A 367 -2.08 11.28 -18.24
CA SER A 367 -1.86 11.05 -19.67
C SER A 367 -2.87 11.86 -20.51
N ALA A 368 -3.29 13.00 -19.96
CA ALA A 368 -4.24 13.88 -20.65
C ALA A 368 -3.69 14.40 -21.98
N PHE A 369 -2.38 14.36 -22.16
CA PHE A 369 -1.64 14.86 -23.32
C PHE A 369 -0.72 13.80 -23.92
N GLY A 370 -0.74 12.54 -23.43
CA GLY A 370 0.11 11.44 -23.87
C GLY A 370 1.42 11.27 -23.09
N GLU A 371 1.63 12.03 -21.99
CA GLU A 371 2.86 12.04 -21.20
C GLU A 371 3.04 10.83 -20.28
N HIS A 372 2.00 10.13 -19.94
CA HIS A 372 2.01 8.93 -19.08
C HIS A 372 2.83 9.10 -17.77
N VAL A 373 2.69 10.26 -17.11
CA VAL A 373 3.36 10.54 -15.84
C VAL A 373 2.75 9.69 -14.74
N ILE A 374 3.59 8.99 -13.95
CA ILE A 374 3.21 8.11 -12.85
C ILE A 374 3.57 8.69 -11.46
N GLY A 375 3.00 8.08 -10.40
CA GLY A 375 3.20 8.54 -9.02
C GLY A 375 4.66 8.65 -8.59
N GLU A 376 5.51 7.68 -8.94
CA GLU A 376 6.96 7.71 -8.63
C GLU A 376 7.66 8.95 -9.20
N GLU A 377 7.28 9.36 -10.41
CA GLU A 377 7.93 10.49 -11.09
C GLU A 377 7.56 11.83 -10.46
N VAL A 378 6.28 12.01 -10.09
CA VAL A 378 5.87 13.24 -9.39
C VAL A 378 6.43 13.29 -7.97
N GLU A 379 6.44 12.17 -7.25
CA GLU A 379 7.06 12.09 -5.91
C GLU A 379 8.56 12.42 -5.98
N TYR A 380 9.28 11.81 -6.91
CA TYR A 380 10.70 12.10 -7.13
C TYR A 380 10.93 13.59 -7.42
N ALA A 381 10.17 14.18 -8.35
CA ALA A 381 10.34 15.57 -8.74
C ALA A 381 10.15 16.52 -7.56
N LEU A 382 9.10 16.28 -6.77
CA LEU A 382 8.78 17.09 -5.59
C LEU A 382 9.81 16.93 -4.48
N LEU A 383 10.21 15.70 -4.17
CA LEU A 383 11.14 15.41 -3.07
C LEU A 383 12.55 15.95 -3.34
N GLN A 384 13.04 15.86 -4.58
CA GLN A 384 14.33 16.42 -4.94
C GLN A 384 14.34 17.96 -4.77
N ALA A 385 13.32 18.65 -5.28
CA ALA A 385 13.19 20.09 -5.10
C ALA A 385 13.06 20.50 -3.61
N ALA A 386 12.26 19.73 -2.84
CA ALA A 386 12.06 19.95 -1.42
C ALA A 386 13.37 19.74 -0.62
N GLN A 387 14.15 18.72 -0.96
CA GLN A 387 15.44 18.46 -0.33
C GLN A 387 16.47 19.58 -0.60
N GLU A 388 16.55 20.05 -1.85
CA GLU A 388 17.47 21.13 -2.23
C GLU A 388 17.21 22.45 -1.49
N GLU A 389 15.94 22.74 -1.17
CA GLU A 389 15.53 23.98 -0.49
C GLU A 389 15.21 23.80 0.99
N ASN A 390 15.42 22.60 1.54
CA ASN A 390 15.04 22.23 2.93
C ASN A 390 13.56 22.50 3.24
N ILE A 391 12.69 22.16 2.27
CA ILE A 391 11.23 22.29 2.38
C ILE A 391 10.64 21.00 2.89
N LYS A 392 9.61 21.11 3.74
CA LYS A 392 8.84 19.97 4.25
C LYS A 392 7.45 19.98 3.65
N ILE A 393 7.08 18.84 3.06
CA ILE A 393 5.78 18.61 2.46
C ILE A 393 4.89 17.87 3.46
N VAL A 394 3.66 18.33 3.65
CA VAL A 394 2.66 17.64 4.48
C VAL A 394 1.87 16.65 3.62
N GLU A 395 1.30 17.12 2.51
CA GLU A 395 0.53 16.32 1.59
C GLU A 395 0.50 16.97 0.20
N PHE A 396 0.26 16.19 -0.86
CA PHE A 396 0.12 16.74 -2.20
C PHE A 396 -0.73 15.84 -3.13
N THR A 397 -1.22 16.46 -4.20
CA THR A 397 -1.83 15.77 -5.35
C THR A 397 -1.58 16.56 -6.64
N VAL A 398 -1.66 15.87 -7.77
CA VAL A 398 -1.45 16.47 -9.10
C VAL A 398 -2.61 16.09 -10.02
N ALA A 399 -3.06 17.05 -10.83
CA ALA A 399 -4.10 16.84 -11.84
C ALA A 399 -3.74 17.59 -13.14
N PRO A 400 -4.23 17.14 -14.32
CA PRO A 400 -4.05 17.88 -15.54
C PRO A 400 -4.99 19.09 -15.57
N ASN A 401 -4.48 20.22 -16.04
CA ASN A 401 -5.31 21.36 -16.38
C ASN A 401 -5.35 21.53 -17.91
N VAL A 402 -6.45 21.07 -18.49
CA VAL A 402 -6.67 21.14 -19.95
C VAL A 402 -7.23 22.50 -20.32
N ALA A 403 -6.51 23.26 -21.09
CA ALA A 403 -6.89 24.59 -21.51
C ALA A 403 -8.20 24.55 -22.34
N GLN A 404 -9.14 25.41 -21.96
CA GLN A 404 -10.33 25.69 -22.77
C GLN A 404 -10.04 26.96 -23.61
N GLY A 405 -9.89 26.79 -24.93
CA GLY A 405 -9.66 27.91 -25.85
C GLY A 405 -8.18 28.21 -26.13
N LYS A 406 -7.75 29.50 -26.08
CA LYS A 406 -6.41 29.95 -26.49
C LYS A 406 -5.30 29.73 -25.45
N GLY A 407 -5.61 29.18 -24.26
CA GLY A 407 -4.60 28.88 -23.25
C GLY A 407 -3.79 27.63 -23.57
N LYS A 408 -2.70 27.40 -22.84
CA LYS A 408 -1.92 26.14 -22.88
C LYS A 408 -2.24 25.29 -21.66
N SER A 409 -2.24 24.00 -21.87
CA SER A 409 -2.43 23.01 -20.81
C SER A 409 -1.18 22.85 -19.93
N PHE A 410 -1.37 22.41 -18.70
CA PHE A 410 -0.28 22.22 -17.74
C PHE A 410 -0.66 21.17 -16.67
N HIS A 411 0.33 20.68 -15.92
CA HIS A 411 0.11 19.95 -14.69
C HIS A 411 -0.12 20.90 -13.53
N GLU A 412 -1.19 20.74 -12.81
CA GLU A 412 -1.56 21.55 -11.65
C GLU A 412 -1.35 20.75 -10.37
N TRP A 413 -0.49 21.28 -9.52
CA TRP A 413 -0.06 20.66 -8.27
C TRP A 413 -0.73 21.37 -7.10
N PHE A 414 -1.27 20.64 -6.18
CA PHE A 414 -1.85 21.12 -4.93
C PHE A 414 -0.98 20.59 -3.80
N ILE A 415 -0.32 21.48 -3.06
CA ILE A 415 0.69 21.11 -2.07
C ILE A 415 0.39 21.80 -0.75
N GLU A 416 0.31 21.03 0.33
CA GLU A 416 0.34 21.54 1.69
C GLU A 416 1.77 21.49 2.20
N PHE A 417 2.34 22.66 2.46
CA PHE A 417 3.68 22.83 2.99
C PHE A 417 3.65 22.96 4.51
N GLU A 418 4.64 22.42 5.20
CA GLU A 418 4.90 22.76 6.61
C GLU A 418 5.67 24.09 6.69
N ASN A 419 6.66 24.28 5.78
CA ASN A 419 7.37 25.53 5.56
C ASN A 419 7.35 25.85 4.08
N THR A 420 6.78 26.99 3.71
CA THR A 420 6.64 27.41 2.31
C THR A 420 7.99 27.84 1.73
N PRO A 421 8.29 27.52 0.45
CA PRO A 421 9.48 27.99 -0.22
C PRO A 421 9.60 29.51 -0.19
N THR A 422 10.80 30.04 0.06
CA THR A 422 11.08 31.49 0.05
C THR A 422 10.89 32.09 -1.34
N ASN A 423 11.21 31.31 -2.38
CA ASN A 423 11.01 31.69 -3.78
C ASN A 423 10.21 30.58 -4.49
N MET A 424 8.91 30.75 -4.58
CA MET A 424 8.00 29.77 -5.19
C MET A 424 8.31 29.53 -6.67
N ASN A 425 8.71 30.56 -7.42
CA ASN A 425 9.04 30.39 -8.84
C ASN A 425 10.29 29.51 -9.03
N SER A 426 11.32 29.69 -8.20
CA SER A 426 12.49 28.82 -8.20
C SER A 426 12.14 27.38 -7.85
N PHE A 427 11.28 27.19 -6.87
CA PHE A 427 10.81 25.86 -6.47
C PHE A 427 10.03 25.17 -7.59
N ILE A 428 9.09 25.88 -8.25
CA ILE A 428 8.34 25.39 -9.41
C ILE A 428 9.30 24.95 -10.52
N GLU A 429 10.30 25.76 -10.84
CA GLU A 429 11.29 25.45 -11.88
C GLU A 429 12.06 24.16 -11.55
N LYS A 430 12.48 23.97 -10.29
CA LYS A 430 13.16 22.74 -9.86
C LYS A 430 12.27 21.50 -9.96
N VAL A 431 11.01 21.59 -9.52
CA VAL A 431 10.06 20.48 -9.66
C VAL A 431 9.86 20.13 -11.12
N ASP A 432 9.65 21.12 -12.00
CA ASP A 432 9.47 20.92 -13.44
C ASP A 432 10.71 20.26 -14.08
N VAL A 433 11.89 20.79 -13.82
CA VAL A 433 13.15 20.23 -14.33
C VAL A 433 13.36 18.80 -13.85
N ASN A 434 13.06 18.49 -12.60
CA ASN A 434 13.19 17.14 -12.07
C ASN A 434 12.17 16.16 -12.68
N LEU A 435 10.93 16.61 -12.92
CA LEU A 435 9.94 15.80 -13.62
C LEU A 435 10.36 15.52 -15.07
N ARG A 436 10.85 16.53 -15.79
CA ARG A 436 11.37 16.39 -17.16
C ARG A 436 12.53 15.41 -17.26
N LYS A 437 13.44 15.40 -16.27
CA LYS A 437 14.54 14.42 -16.20
C LYS A 437 14.05 12.98 -16.05
N LYS A 438 12.90 12.77 -15.38
CA LYS A 438 12.35 11.43 -15.11
C LYS A 438 11.42 10.94 -16.22
N ASN A 439 10.66 11.85 -16.84
CA ASN A 439 9.67 11.50 -17.84
C ASN A 439 9.99 12.19 -19.18
N VAL A 440 10.49 11.39 -20.14
CA VAL A 440 10.87 11.88 -21.46
C VAL A 440 9.67 12.41 -22.25
N TYR A 441 8.50 11.79 -22.14
CA TYR A 441 7.29 12.24 -22.85
C TYR A 441 6.81 13.60 -22.32
N TYR A 442 6.85 13.80 -21.01
CA TYR A 442 6.56 15.11 -20.41
C TYR A 442 7.57 16.18 -20.91
N ASP A 443 8.86 15.85 -20.94
CA ASP A 443 9.91 16.76 -21.46
C ASP A 443 9.68 17.11 -22.93
N ASP A 444 9.31 16.12 -23.76
CA ASP A 444 8.99 16.33 -25.18
C ASP A 444 7.77 17.24 -25.37
N LEU A 445 6.73 17.10 -24.55
CA LEU A 445 5.56 17.98 -24.60
C LEU A 445 5.88 19.43 -24.18
N ILE A 446 6.74 19.62 -23.19
CA ILE A 446 7.24 20.94 -22.78
C ILE A 446 8.11 21.55 -23.90
N LYS A 447 9.09 20.81 -24.45
CA LYS A 447 9.93 21.25 -25.57
C LYS A 447 9.14 21.54 -26.84
N GLY A 448 8.15 20.71 -27.12
CA GLY A 448 7.20 20.85 -28.25
C GLY A 448 6.18 21.96 -28.03
N ASN A 449 6.21 22.66 -26.87
CA ASN A 449 5.30 23.74 -26.52
C ASN A 449 3.80 23.34 -26.52
N ILE A 450 3.53 22.06 -26.31
CA ILE A 450 2.19 21.47 -26.14
C ILE A 450 1.71 21.67 -24.71
N LEU A 451 2.60 21.44 -23.74
CA LEU A 451 2.42 21.78 -22.34
C LEU A 451 3.23 23.03 -21.98
N GLN A 452 2.75 23.80 -21.02
CA GLN A 452 3.56 24.79 -20.32
C GLN A 452 4.05 24.23 -18.98
N GLN A 453 5.01 24.93 -18.37
CA GLN A 453 5.52 24.62 -17.05
C GLN A 453 4.39 24.39 -16.05
N LEU A 454 4.59 23.43 -15.13
CA LEU A 454 3.63 23.12 -14.08
C LEU A 454 3.29 24.32 -13.19
N HIS A 455 2.10 24.28 -12.60
CA HIS A 455 1.64 25.27 -11.62
C HIS A 455 1.49 24.64 -10.24
N ILE A 456 1.85 25.38 -9.18
CA ILE A 456 1.66 24.95 -7.79
C ILE A 456 0.66 25.88 -7.10
N ASN A 457 -0.39 25.26 -6.54
CA ASN A 457 -1.35 25.88 -5.63
C ASN A 457 -1.00 25.46 -4.19
N CYS A 458 -0.81 26.44 -3.32
CA CYS A 458 -0.52 26.17 -1.91
C CYS A 458 -1.83 25.90 -1.15
N ILE A 459 -2.00 24.69 -0.67
CA ILE A 459 -3.09 24.34 0.22
C ILE A 459 -2.78 24.88 1.61
N ARG A 460 -3.78 25.50 2.26
CA ARG A 460 -3.63 26.02 3.62
C ARG A 460 -3.33 24.91 4.62
N LYS A 461 -2.81 25.27 5.79
CA LYS A 461 -2.54 24.33 6.88
C LYS A 461 -3.80 23.50 7.21
N ASN A 462 -3.64 22.18 7.30
CA ASN A 462 -4.70 21.17 7.50
C ASN A 462 -5.75 21.11 6.38
N GLY A 463 -5.51 21.73 5.21
CA GLY A 463 -6.50 21.76 4.13
C GLY A 463 -6.84 20.39 3.56
N PHE A 464 -5.86 19.48 3.43
CA PHE A 464 -6.15 18.10 3.02
C PHE A 464 -6.93 17.32 4.09
N ILE A 465 -6.66 17.55 5.36
CA ILE A 465 -7.41 16.93 6.48
C ILE A 465 -8.86 17.40 6.43
N ASP A 466 -9.08 18.71 6.33
CA ASP A 466 -10.42 19.30 6.28
C ASP A 466 -11.19 18.82 5.04
N TYR A 467 -10.50 18.70 3.90
CA TYR A 467 -11.09 18.11 2.70
C TYR A 467 -11.53 16.67 2.95
N MET A 468 -10.65 15.82 3.48
CA MET A 468 -10.98 14.42 3.76
C MET A 468 -12.14 14.28 4.76
N LYS A 469 -12.22 15.19 5.73
CA LYS A 469 -13.33 15.29 6.67
C LYS A 469 -14.63 15.68 5.98
N SER A 470 -14.61 16.69 5.10
CA SER A 470 -15.81 17.18 4.38
C SER A 470 -16.47 16.11 3.51
N ILE A 471 -15.69 15.17 2.97
CA ILE A 471 -16.20 14.06 2.16
C ILE A 471 -16.43 12.76 2.97
N GLY A 472 -16.35 12.82 4.32
CA GLY A 472 -16.55 11.67 5.21
C GLY A 472 -15.48 10.58 5.07
N LYS A 473 -14.28 10.93 4.60
CA LYS A 473 -13.17 9.98 4.35
C LYS A 473 -11.96 10.21 5.24
N LEU A 474 -12.07 11.01 6.29
CA LEU A 474 -10.99 11.16 7.26
C LEU A 474 -10.83 9.85 8.06
N GLY A 475 -9.60 9.37 8.15
CA GLY A 475 -9.29 8.09 8.78
C GLY A 475 -9.65 6.85 7.94
N GLY A 476 -9.74 5.71 8.56
CA GLY A 476 -9.94 4.43 7.86
C GLY A 476 -8.74 4.08 6.98
N GLN A 477 -8.97 3.56 5.78
CA GLN A 477 -7.92 3.26 4.79
C GLN A 477 -7.93 4.28 3.63
N ASN A 478 -8.57 5.42 3.83
CA ASN A 478 -8.68 6.44 2.81
C ASN A 478 -7.37 7.24 2.69
N LYS A 479 -7.00 7.60 1.47
CA LYS A 479 -5.76 8.27 1.12
C LYS A 479 -6.05 9.34 0.07
N VAL A 480 -5.26 10.41 0.09
CA VAL A 480 -5.23 11.37 -1.01
C VAL A 480 -4.47 10.72 -2.18
N PRO A 481 -5.04 10.64 -3.38
CA PRO A 481 -4.33 10.17 -4.57
C PRO A 481 -3.17 11.11 -4.89
N ARG A 482 -1.99 10.56 -5.21
CA ARG A 482 -0.81 11.35 -5.60
C ARG A 482 -1.02 12.13 -6.89
N LEU A 483 -1.76 11.52 -7.80
CA LEU A 483 -2.17 12.17 -9.05
C LEU A 483 -3.45 11.53 -9.59
N SER A 484 -4.14 12.29 -10.42
CA SER A 484 -5.40 11.87 -11.06
C SER A 484 -5.42 12.36 -12.50
N ASN A 485 -5.97 11.56 -13.40
CA ASN A 485 -6.18 11.95 -14.80
C ASN A 485 -7.46 12.80 -14.99
N ASP A 486 -8.24 12.97 -13.93
CA ASP A 486 -9.41 13.86 -13.89
C ASP A 486 -9.20 15.02 -12.91
N ARG A 487 -10.13 15.98 -12.93
CA ARG A 487 -10.04 17.18 -12.10
C ARG A 487 -10.97 17.21 -10.89
N LYS A 488 -11.65 16.11 -10.59
CA LYS A 488 -12.65 16.11 -9.52
C LYS A 488 -12.04 16.54 -8.18
N LEU A 489 -10.97 15.86 -7.75
CA LEU A 489 -10.24 16.19 -6.52
C LEU A 489 -9.66 17.60 -6.58
N ALA A 490 -9.00 17.95 -7.69
CA ALA A 490 -8.40 19.29 -7.87
C ALA A 490 -9.42 20.41 -7.72
N ASN A 491 -10.60 20.28 -8.36
CA ASN A 491 -11.65 21.29 -8.28
C ASN A 491 -12.22 21.42 -6.86
N GLU A 492 -12.31 20.33 -6.11
CA GLU A 492 -12.76 20.37 -4.71
C GLU A 492 -11.71 21.04 -3.80
N LEU A 493 -10.41 20.78 -4.04
CA LEU A 493 -9.30 21.38 -3.29
C LEU A 493 -9.12 22.88 -3.49
N MET A 494 -9.64 23.47 -4.57
CA MET A 494 -9.64 24.92 -4.76
C MET A 494 -10.32 25.68 -3.61
N ASN A 495 -11.23 25.04 -2.87
CA ASN A 495 -11.89 25.63 -1.69
C ASN A 495 -11.00 25.64 -0.43
N PHE A 496 -9.79 25.05 -0.50
CA PHE A 496 -8.88 24.89 0.63
C PHE A 496 -7.52 25.57 0.39
N LEU A 497 -7.46 26.46 -0.59
CA LEU A 497 -6.29 27.30 -0.86
C LEU A 497 -6.04 28.33 0.24
#